data_235f133d9f59f47593b4a0126b22c7df
#
_entry.id   235f133d9f59f47593b4a0126b22c7df
#
_cell.length_a   1.000
_cell.length_b   1.000
_cell.length_c   1.000
_cell.angle_alpha   90.00
_cell.angle_beta   90.00
_cell.angle_gamma   90.00
#
_symmetry.space_group_name_H-M   'P 1'
#
loop_
_entity.id
_entity.type
_entity.pdbx_description
1 polymer ?
#
loop_
_entity_poly.entity_id
_entity_poly.type
_entity_poly.pdbx_seq_one_letter_code
_entity_poly.pdbx_strand_id
1 'polypeptide(L)'
;MEFLTKFPVMERASLMELRKGIDLAFREFSRAYGDGIEAFFDPLLFFLIRLEKLLLATPWPIILLVLGVLAWLGSRSWKLVVGSVVAFMLIGYFGMWKDCMATVAIITVCTIMCIAVGIPIGVLMARSNRVEKAMLPVLDMMQTIPSFVYLIPILMLLGIGKIPGLIAVCIYAIPPVIRLTNLGIREVDKETIEASEAFGATKLQKLRTVQIPLALPTVFAGVNQTIMMALAMVVIASMIGVKGLGVPILRAISNQYLALGLFNGLAIVALAIIFDRITQEYGRRIQKHRGQIK
;
A
#
# COMPACT_ATOMS: atom_id res chain seq x y z
N MET A 1 -7.43 -51.00 -10.99
CA MET A 1 -6.72 -50.03 -11.85
C MET A 1 -7.47 -48.70 -12.02
N GLU A 2 -8.80 -48.62 -11.84
CA GLU A 2 -9.52 -47.33 -11.91
C GLU A 2 -9.10 -46.30 -10.85
N PHE A 3 -8.62 -46.75 -9.70
CA PHE A 3 -8.13 -45.85 -8.60
C PHE A 3 -6.85 -45.09 -9.00
N LEU A 4 -6.07 -45.57 -9.95
CA LEU A 4 -4.86 -44.90 -10.44
C LEU A 4 -5.13 -43.96 -11.62
N THR A 5 -6.29 -44.07 -12.24
CA THR A 5 -6.66 -43.24 -13.40
C THR A 5 -7.64 -42.14 -13.08
N LYS A 6 -8.37 -42.23 -11.96
CA LYS A 6 -9.29 -41.16 -11.50
C LYS A 6 -8.79 -40.60 -10.18
N PHE A 7 -8.56 -39.27 -10.14
CA PHE A 7 -8.21 -38.59 -8.91
C PHE A 7 -9.39 -38.69 -7.91
N PRO A 8 -9.14 -39.05 -6.63
CA PRO A 8 -10.19 -39.15 -5.63
C PRO A 8 -10.77 -37.75 -5.36
N VAL A 9 -11.97 -37.49 -5.82
CA VAL A 9 -12.70 -36.23 -5.58
C VAL A 9 -13.75 -36.43 -4.49
N MET A 10 -13.90 -35.42 -3.66
CA MET A 10 -14.98 -35.38 -2.66
C MET A 10 -16.34 -35.47 -3.36
N GLU A 11 -17.29 -36.17 -2.75
CA GLU A 11 -18.65 -36.25 -3.26
C GLU A 11 -19.28 -34.85 -3.37
N ARG A 12 -20.02 -34.61 -4.47
CA ARG A 12 -20.59 -33.26 -4.75
C ARG A 12 -21.50 -32.76 -3.63
N ALA A 13 -22.28 -33.67 -2.99
CA ALA A 13 -23.14 -33.32 -1.88
C ALA A 13 -22.34 -32.77 -0.69
N SER A 14 -21.34 -33.54 -0.26
CA SER A 14 -20.45 -33.15 0.85
C SER A 14 -19.66 -31.86 0.57
N LEU A 15 -19.21 -31.67 -0.68
CA LEU A 15 -18.54 -30.43 -1.10
C LEU A 15 -19.48 -29.22 -1.06
N MET A 16 -20.74 -29.39 -1.48
CA MET A 16 -21.75 -28.32 -1.38
C MET A 16 -22.10 -27.98 0.06
N GLU A 17 -22.23 -28.98 0.92
CA GLU A 17 -22.48 -28.78 2.35
C GLU A 17 -21.35 -28.05 3.03
N LEU A 18 -20.09 -28.44 2.77
CA LEU A 18 -18.90 -27.75 3.26
C LEU A 18 -18.87 -26.27 2.84
N ARG A 19 -19.12 -25.99 1.55
CA ARG A 19 -19.17 -24.61 1.02
C ARG A 19 -20.25 -23.79 1.70
N LYS A 20 -21.47 -24.34 1.81
CA LYS A 20 -22.60 -23.68 2.49
C LYS A 20 -22.29 -23.42 3.96
N GLY A 21 -21.65 -24.37 4.66
CA GLY A 21 -21.24 -24.21 6.04
C GLY A 21 -20.26 -23.06 6.24
N ILE A 22 -19.24 -22.97 5.38
CA ILE A 22 -18.27 -21.87 5.40
C ILE A 22 -18.95 -20.52 5.12
N ASP A 23 -19.81 -20.45 4.09
CA ASP A 23 -20.52 -19.23 3.74
C ASP A 23 -21.45 -18.75 4.86
N LEU A 24 -22.17 -19.68 5.51
CA LEU A 24 -23.07 -19.37 6.63
C LEU A 24 -22.28 -18.86 7.84
N ALA A 25 -21.22 -19.56 8.23
CA ALA A 25 -20.36 -19.15 9.35
C ALA A 25 -19.77 -17.76 9.12
N PHE A 26 -19.31 -17.47 7.90
CA PHE A 26 -18.78 -16.14 7.57
C PHE A 26 -19.88 -15.05 7.57
N ARG A 27 -21.08 -15.35 7.10
CA ARG A 27 -22.23 -14.42 7.17
C ARG A 27 -22.65 -14.12 8.60
N GLU A 28 -22.66 -15.11 9.48
CA GLU A 28 -22.93 -14.92 10.91
C GLU A 28 -21.87 -14.04 11.57
N PHE A 29 -20.58 -14.30 11.27
CA PHE A 29 -19.48 -13.44 11.70
C PHE A 29 -19.65 -12.01 11.19
N SER A 30 -19.98 -11.84 9.91
CA SER A 30 -20.19 -10.52 9.30
C SER A 30 -21.35 -9.76 9.94
N ARG A 31 -22.45 -10.43 10.27
CA ARG A 31 -23.60 -9.80 10.96
C ARG A 31 -23.26 -9.42 12.40
N ALA A 32 -22.44 -10.23 13.08
CA ALA A 32 -22.09 -9.98 14.47
C ALA A 32 -21.05 -8.85 14.64
N TYR A 33 -20.10 -8.75 13.71
CA TYR A 33 -18.92 -7.88 13.87
C TYR A 33 -18.79 -6.82 12.79
N GLY A 34 -19.54 -6.89 11.69
CA GLY A 34 -19.41 -5.99 10.54
C GLY A 34 -19.55 -4.52 10.93
N ASP A 35 -20.62 -4.17 11.63
CA ASP A 35 -20.87 -2.79 12.07
C ASP A 35 -19.79 -2.27 13.01
N GLY A 36 -19.27 -3.12 13.90
CA GLY A 36 -18.18 -2.75 14.81
C GLY A 36 -16.85 -2.52 14.08
N ILE A 37 -16.57 -3.34 13.07
CA ILE A 37 -15.38 -3.19 12.22
C ILE A 37 -15.53 -1.93 11.35
N GLU A 38 -16.68 -1.67 10.76
CA GLU A 38 -16.93 -0.46 9.98
C GLU A 38 -16.73 0.79 10.85
N ALA A 39 -17.34 0.84 12.04
CA ALA A 39 -17.20 1.94 12.99
C ALA A 39 -15.74 2.17 13.42
N PHE A 40 -14.92 1.12 13.52
CA PHE A 40 -13.49 1.24 13.80
C PHE A 40 -12.74 1.99 12.69
N PHE A 41 -13.16 1.82 11.42
CA PHE A 41 -12.55 2.48 10.27
C PHE A 41 -13.19 3.84 9.90
N ASP A 42 -14.29 4.26 10.55
CA ASP A 42 -14.94 5.55 10.31
C ASP A 42 -14.01 6.77 10.40
N PRO A 43 -13.10 6.89 11.39
CA PRO A 43 -12.16 8.00 11.44
C PRO A 43 -11.26 8.06 10.20
N LEU A 44 -10.87 6.90 9.67
CA LEU A 44 -10.05 6.79 8.48
C LEU A 44 -10.84 7.18 7.23
N LEU A 45 -12.11 6.77 7.14
CA LEU A 45 -13.03 7.21 6.09
C LEU A 45 -13.22 8.72 6.12
N PHE A 46 -13.44 9.30 7.31
CA PHE A 46 -13.58 10.74 7.46
C PHE A 46 -12.34 11.48 6.97
N PHE A 47 -11.15 10.99 7.33
CA PHE A 47 -9.88 11.54 6.85
C PHE A 47 -9.74 11.43 5.33
N LEU A 48 -10.07 10.27 4.74
CA LEU A 48 -10.07 10.07 3.29
C LEU A 48 -11.01 11.05 2.58
N ILE A 49 -12.26 11.17 3.06
CA ILE A 49 -13.25 12.08 2.46
C ILE A 49 -12.80 13.55 2.59
N ARG A 50 -12.24 13.94 3.73
CA ARG A 50 -11.72 15.28 3.94
C ARG A 50 -10.55 15.59 3.01
N LEU A 51 -9.60 14.66 2.87
CA LEU A 51 -8.47 14.81 1.97
C LEU A 51 -8.92 14.90 0.51
N GLU A 52 -9.82 14.00 0.07
CA GLU A 52 -10.39 14.04 -1.28
C GLU A 52 -11.09 15.37 -1.57
N LYS A 53 -11.94 15.85 -0.64
CA LYS A 53 -12.63 17.14 -0.75
C LYS A 53 -11.64 18.30 -0.80
N LEU A 54 -10.61 18.28 0.03
CA LEU A 54 -9.55 19.30 0.04
C LEU A 54 -8.84 19.37 -1.31
N LEU A 55 -8.42 18.21 -1.85
CA LEU A 55 -7.74 18.15 -3.15
C LEU A 55 -8.65 18.62 -4.30
N LEU A 56 -9.95 18.32 -4.25
CA LEU A 56 -10.90 18.72 -5.28
C LEU A 56 -11.35 20.18 -5.15
N ALA A 57 -11.41 20.72 -3.94
CA ALA A 57 -11.79 22.11 -3.69
C ALA A 57 -10.63 23.09 -3.93
N THR A 58 -9.39 22.63 -3.82
CA THR A 58 -8.20 23.46 -4.03
C THR A 58 -8.00 23.75 -5.51
N PRO A 59 -7.79 25.01 -5.91
CA PRO A 59 -7.49 25.36 -7.29
C PRO A 59 -6.29 24.59 -7.83
N TRP A 60 -6.37 24.09 -9.05
CA TRP A 60 -5.32 23.25 -9.66
C TRP A 60 -3.91 23.88 -9.64
N PRO A 61 -3.71 25.22 -9.80
CA PRO A 61 -2.37 25.79 -9.75
C PRO A 61 -1.72 25.65 -8.37
N ILE A 62 -2.52 25.72 -7.29
CA ILE A 62 -2.03 25.55 -5.92
C ILE A 62 -1.61 24.09 -5.70
N ILE A 63 -2.37 23.12 -6.20
CA ILE A 63 -2.01 21.71 -6.15
C ILE A 63 -0.70 21.46 -6.89
N LEU A 64 -0.54 22.00 -8.12
CA LEU A 64 0.69 21.87 -8.88
C LEU A 64 1.88 22.51 -8.17
N LEU A 65 1.69 23.65 -7.52
CA LEU A 65 2.72 24.31 -6.72
C LEU A 65 3.12 23.43 -5.53
N VAL A 66 2.15 22.92 -4.77
CA VAL A 66 2.42 22.03 -3.62
C VAL A 66 3.15 20.76 -4.06
N LEU A 67 2.69 20.12 -5.13
CA LEU A 67 3.34 18.92 -5.69
C LEU A 67 4.75 19.23 -6.20
N GLY A 68 4.95 20.37 -6.85
CA GLY A 68 6.27 20.84 -7.28
C GLY A 68 7.21 21.08 -6.10
N VAL A 69 6.71 21.72 -5.03
CA VAL A 69 7.48 21.93 -3.79
C VAL A 69 7.83 20.59 -3.13
N LEU A 70 6.86 19.66 -3.01
CA LEU A 70 7.12 18.32 -2.45
C LEU A 70 8.12 17.54 -3.29
N ALA A 71 8.00 17.60 -4.62
CA ALA A 71 8.96 17.00 -5.53
C ALA A 71 10.35 17.63 -5.39
N TRP A 72 10.43 18.95 -5.24
CA TRP A 72 11.70 19.67 -5.00
C TRP A 72 12.32 19.30 -3.64
N LEU A 73 11.54 19.34 -2.56
CA LEU A 73 12.00 18.95 -1.23
C LEU A 73 12.45 17.50 -1.19
N GLY A 74 11.74 16.61 -1.85
CA GLY A 74 12.08 15.18 -1.98
C GLY A 74 13.32 14.95 -2.84
N SER A 75 13.40 15.50 -4.04
CA SER A 75 14.42 15.15 -5.04
C SER A 75 15.53 16.18 -5.23
N ARG A 76 15.32 17.47 -4.93
CA ARG A 76 16.15 18.63 -5.36
C ARG A 76 16.56 18.60 -6.85
N SER A 77 15.82 17.87 -7.66
CA SER A 77 16.04 17.72 -9.08
C SER A 77 15.01 18.55 -9.85
N TRP A 78 15.47 19.61 -10.50
CA TRP A 78 14.58 20.44 -11.33
C TRP A 78 13.91 19.63 -12.44
N LYS A 79 14.60 18.65 -12.98
CA LYS A 79 14.03 17.75 -14.02
C LYS A 79 12.82 16.98 -13.51
N LEU A 80 12.86 16.48 -12.28
CA LEU A 80 11.74 15.77 -11.65
C LEU A 80 10.57 16.70 -11.35
N VAL A 81 10.84 17.92 -10.89
CA VAL A 81 9.80 18.92 -10.63
C VAL A 81 9.05 19.26 -11.94
N VAL A 82 9.79 19.61 -12.99
CA VAL A 82 9.22 19.93 -14.29
C VAL A 82 8.44 18.72 -14.86
N GLY A 83 9.04 17.54 -14.83
CA GLY A 83 8.38 16.31 -15.30
C GLY A 83 7.09 16.00 -14.54
N SER A 84 7.07 16.18 -13.23
CA SER A 84 5.88 15.99 -12.40
C SER A 84 4.79 17.00 -12.73
N VAL A 85 5.12 18.28 -12.83
CA VAL A 85 4.18 19.35 -13.17
C VAL A 85 3.60 19.11 -14.57
N VAL A 86 4.43 18.79 -15.57
CA VAL A 86 3.97 18.48 -16.93
C VAL A 86 3.05 17.27 -16.95
N ALA A 87 3.39 16.20 -16.22
CA ALA A 87 2.53 15.01 -16.15
C ALA A 87 1.14 15.33 -15.56
N PHE A 88 1.09 16.08 -14.44
CA PHE A 88 -0.20 16.49 -13.85
C PHE A 88 -0.98 17.46 -14.75
N MET A 89 -0.31 18.36 -15.46
CA MET A 89 -0.96 19.22 -16.45
C MET A 89 -1.58 18.41 -17.60
N LEU A 90 -0.88 17.40 -18.11
CA LEU A 90 -1.42 16.49 -19.13
C LEU A 90 -2.63 15.71 -18.61
N ILE A 91 -2.54 15.16 -17.38
CA ILE A 91 -3.67 14.47 -16.74
C ILE A 91 -4.89 15.39 -16.63
N GLY A 92 -4.66 16.64 -16.23
CA GLY A 92 -5.72 17.66 -16.17
C GLY A 92 -6.28 18.04 -17.54
N TYR A 93 -5.41 18.23 -18.53
CA TYR A 93 -5.80 18.58 -19.90
C TYR A 93 -6.68 17.51 -20.56
N PHE A 94 -6.41 16.23 -20.30
CA PHE A 94 -7.23 15.10 -20.77
C PHE A 94 -8.50 14.86 -19.93
N GLY A 95 -8.85 15.76 -19.00
CA GLY A 95 -10.07 15.67 -18.21
C GLY A 95 -10.06 14.65 -17.07
N MET A 96 -8.90 14.05 -16.75
CA MET A 96 -8.75 13.00 -15.74
C MET A 96 -8.45 13.56 -14.33
N TRP A 97 -8.51 14.89 -14.15
CA TRP A 97 -8.11 15.57 -12.90
C TRP A 97 -8.83 15.05 -11.65
N LYS A 98 -10.18 14.94 -11.74
CA LYS A 98 -10.99 14.50 -10.59
C LYS A 98 -10.64 13.08 -10.15
N ASP A 99 -10.52 12.17 -11.10
CA ASP A 99 -10.17 10.77 -10.84
C ASP A 99 -8.73 10.64 -10.34
N CYS A 100 -7.82 11.47 -10.87
CA CYS A 100 -6.45 11.55 -10.39
C CYS A 100 -6.39 12.00 -8.93
N MET A 101 -7.11 13.06 -8.54
CA MET A 101 -7.13 13.54 -7.14
C MET A 101 -7.74 12.50 -6.19
N ALA A 102 -8.79 11.82 -6.60
CA ALA A 102 -9.37 10.72 -5.81
C ALA A 102 -8.36 9.57 -5.62
N THR A 103 -7.61 9.23 -6.69
CA THR A 103 -6.55 8.22 -6.62
C THR A 103 -5.42 8.66 -5.69
N VAL A 104 -4.95 9.90 -5.78
CA VAL A 104 -3.93 10.45 -4.89
C VAL A 104 -4.39 10.42 -3.43
N ALA A 105 -5.66 10.78 -3.15
CA ALA A 105 -6.22 10.76 -1.81
C ALA A 105 -6.17 9.35 -1.19
N ILE A 106 -6.68 8.34 -1.91
CA ILE A 106 -6.74 6.97 -1.36
C ILE A 106 -5.34 6.37 -1.19
N ILE A 107 -4.41 6.62 -2.11
CA ILE A 107 -3.03 6.13 -2.00
C ILE A 107 -2.32 6.79 -0.82
N THR A 108 -2.51 8.09 -0.62
CA THR A 108 -1.92 8.81 0.52
C THR A 108 -2.41 8.24 1.84
N VAL A 109 -3.73 8.05 2.00
CA VAL A 109 -4.31 7.47 3.22
C VAL A 109 -3.85 6.04 3.44
N CYS A 110 -3.88 5.21 2.38
CA CYS A 110 -3.39 3.84 2.44
C CYS A 110 -1.91 3.78 2.85
N THR A 111 -1.07 4.61 2.25
CA THR A 111 0.37 4.64 2.56
C THR A 111 0.62 5.04 4.00
N ILE A 112 -0.06 6.08 4.51
CA ILE A 112 0.04 6.50 5.92
C ILE A 112 -0.36 5.36 6.86
N MET A 113 -1.46 4.67 6.55
CA MET A 113 -1.94 3.53 7.33
C MET A 113 -0.95 2.36 7.30
N CYS A 114 -0.43 2.02 6.11
CA CYS A 114 0.57 0.97 5.96
C CYS A 114 1.87 1.29 6.70
N ILE A 115 2.30 2.55 6.72
CA ILE A 115 3.47 3.01 7.50
C ILE A 115 3.17 2.90 9.00
N ALA A 116 2.02 3.41 9.45
CA ALA A 116 1.65 3.45 10.85
C ALA A 116 1.53 2.04 11.49
N VAL A 117 1.08 1.06 10.71
CA VAL A 117 0.93 -0.34 11.17
C VAL A 117 2.16 -1.18 10.80
N GLY A 118 2.66 -1.02 9.57
CA GLY A 118 3.70 -1.89 9.02
C GLY A 118 5.08 -1.66 9.64
N ILE A 119 5.47 -0.41 9.89
CA ILE A 119 6.77 -0.13 10.53
C ILE A 119 6.82 -0.72 11.95
N PRO A 120 5.85 -0.50 12.86
CA PRO A 120 5.86 -1.13 14.17
C PRO A 120 5.92 -2.67 14.10
N ILE A 121 5.15 -3.30 13.21
CA ILE A 121 5.19 -4.75 13.02
C ILE A 121 6.58 -5.20 12.54
N GLY A 122 7.17 -4.51 11.56
CA GLY A 122 8.52 -4.79 11.07
C GLY A 122 9.59 -4.66 12.16
N VAL A 123 9.47 -3.64 13.01
CA VAL A 123 10.34 -3.47 14.19
C VAL A 123 10.18 -4.62 15.19
N LEU A 124 8.95 -5.07 15.45
CA LEU A 124 8.68 -6.22 16.32
C LEU A 124 9.30 -7.51 15.76
N MET A 125 9.17 -7.74 14.45
CA MET A 125 9.80 -8.86 13.76
C MET A 125 11.33 -8.80 13.88
N ALA A 126 11.92 -7.62 13.70
CA ALA A 126 13.37 -7.43 13.79
C ALA A 126 13.91 -7.74 15.22
N ARG A 127 13.10 -7.48 16.25
CA ARG A 127 13.46 -7.71 17.66
C ARG A 127 13.27 -9.13 18.14
N SER A 128 12.47 -9.95 17.45
CA SER A 128 12.09 -11.29 17.90
C SER A 128 12.04 -12.28 16.74
N ASN A 129 12.96 -13.26 16.76
CA ASN A 129 12.97 -14.35 15.78
C ASN A 129 11.69 -15.20 15.80
N ARG A 130 11.00 -15.27 16.95
CA ARG A 130 9.72 -15.99 17.05
C ARG A 130 8.62 -15.25 16.30
N VAL A 131 8.55 -13.92 16.45
CA VAL A 131 7.58 -13.07 15.74
C VAL A 131 7.87 -13.12 14.24
N GLU A 132 9.13 -13.00 13.83
CA GLU A 132 9.53 -13.11 12.44
C GLU A 132 9.09 -14.43 11.81
N LYS A 133 9.45 -15.56 12.43
CA LYS A 133 9.09 -16.90 11.93
C LYS A 133 7.57 -17.11 11.82
N ALA A 134 6.79 -16.50 12.69
CA ALA A 134 5.33 -16.56 12.65
C ALA A 134 4.73 -15.64 11.59
N MET A 135 5.33 -14.46 11.39
CA MET A 135 4.79 -13.45 10.46
C MET A 135 5.20 -13.69 9.00
N LEU A 136 6.37 -14.25 8.73
CA LEU A 136 6.83 -14.51 7.36
C LEU A 136 5.83 -15.32 6.53
N PRO A 137 5.28 -16.46 7.00
CA PRO A 137 4.29 -17.21 6.25
C PRO A 137 3.00 -16.41 5.99
N VAL A 138 2.59 -15.56 6.95
CA VAL A 138 1.41 -14.68 6.79
C VAL A 138 1.66 -13.67 5.68
N LEU A 139 2.83 -13.01 5.68
CA LEU A 139 3.21 -12.07 4.64
C LEU A 139 3.37 -12.75 3.27
N ASP A 140 3.86 -14.00 3.26
CA ASP A 140 3.95 -14.81 2.03
C ASP A 140 2.55 -15.09 1.47
N MET A 141 1.63 -15.55 2.31
CA MET A 141 0.23 -15.74 1.91
C MET A 141 -0.39 -14.44 1.38
N MET A 142 -0.18 -13.32 2.07
CA MET A 142 -0.70 -12.01 1.63
C MET A 142 -0.17 -11.59 0.25
N GLN A 143 1.00 -12.02 -0.17
CA GLN A 143 1.57 -11.67 -1.47
C GLN A 143 1.28 -12.71 -2.56
N THR A 144 0.97 -13.95 -2.20
CA THR A 144 0.71 -15.04 -3.16
C THR A 144 -0.77 -15.19 -3.50
N ILE A 145 -1.66 -14.84 -2.59
CA ILE A 145 -3.10 -14.86 -2.85
C ILE A 145 -3.45 -13.87 -3.96
N PRO A 146 -4.16 -14.30 -5.03
CA PRO A 146 -4.60 -13.37 -6.07
C PRO A 146 -5.39 -12.20 -5.49
N SER A 147 -5.08 -10.99 -5.95
CA SER A 147 -5.65 -9.75 -5.42
C SER A 147 -7.19 -9.71 -5.39
N PHE A 148 -7.85 -10.36 -6.37
CA PHE A 148 -9.31 -10.49 -6.40
C PHE A 148 -9.89 -11.31 -5.23
N VAL A 149 -9.13 -12.26 -4.71
CA VAL A 149 -9.61 -13.14 -3.61
C VAL A 149 -9.79 -12.35 -2.32
N TYR A 150 -8.99 -11.30 -2.10
CA TYR A 150 -9.16 -10.40 -0.95
C TYR A 150 -10.50 -9.66 -0.96
N LEU A 151 -11.03 -9.37 -2.15
CA LEU A 151 -12.27 -8.61 -2.27
C LEU A 151 -13.46 -9.39 -1.72
N ILE A 152 -13.46 -10.72 -1.84
CA ILE A 152 -14.61 -11.55 -1.46
C ILE A 152 -14.95 -11.42 0.03
N PRO A 153 -14.04 -11.71 0.99
CA PRO A 153 -14.34 -11.57 2.40
C PRO A 153 -14.60 -10.11 2.82
N ILE A 154 -13.89 -9.16 2.22
CA ILE A 154 -14.09 -7.74 2.53
C ILE A 154 -15.46 -7.25 2.07
N LEU A 155 -15.91 -7.66 0.87
CA LEU A 155 -17.24 -7.36 0.37
C LEU A 155 -18.35 -8.02 1.20
N MET A 156 -18.15 -9.26 1.63
CA MET A 156 -19.11 -9.95 2.48
C MET A 156 -19.21 -9.33 3.88
N LEU A 157 -18.12 -8.75 4.38
CA LEU A 157 -18.04 -8.15 5.71
C LEU A 157 -18.60 -6.72 5.74
N LEU A 158 -18.22 -5.88 4.78
CA LEU A 158 -18.42 -4.43 4.80
C LEU A 158 -19.24 -3.89 3.60
N GLY A 159 -19.65 -4.77 2.69
CA GLY A 159 -20.37 -4.37 1.48
C GLY A 159 -19.51 -3.62 0.45
N ILE A 160 -20.17 -2.84 -0.41
CA ILE A 160 -19.51 -2.04 -1.46
C ILE A 160 -19.32 -0.61 -0.94
N GLY A 161 -18.10 -0.08 -1.00
CA GLY A 161 -17.85 1.27 -0.55
C GLY A 161 -16.39 1.68 -0.49
N LYS A 162 -16.14 2.90 0.02
CA LYS A 162 -14.78 3.43 0.17
C LYS A 162 -13.99 2.73 1.27
N ILE A 163 -14.62 2.35 2.39
CA ILE A 163 -13.97 1.64 3.50
C ILE A 163 -13.47 0.26 3.05
N PRO A 164 -14.32 -0.64 2.51
CA PRO A 164 -13.86 -1.95 2.05
C PRO A 164 -12.76 -1.83 0.99
N GLY A 165 -12.88 -0.86 0.08
CA GLY A 165 -11.85 -0.62 -0.92
C GLY A 165 -10.52 -0.17 -0.34
N LEU A 166 -10.53 0.76 0.63
CA LEU A 166 -9.31 1.20 1.31
C LEU A 166 -8.64 0.06 2.08
N ILE A 167 -9.42 -0.76 2.79
CA ILE A 167 -8.92 -1.93 3.52
C ILE A 167 -8.28 -2.93 2.56
N ALA A 168 -8.93 -3.22 1.42
CA ALA A 168 -8.39 -4.11 0.39
C ALA A 168 -7.05 -3.63 -0.15
N VAL A 169 -6.94 -2.32 -0.45
CA VAL A 169 -5.68 -1.72 -0.90
C VAL A 169 -4.61 -1.82 0.17
N CYS A 170 -4.94 -1.55 1.43
CA CYS A 170 -3.98 -1.60 2.55
C CYS A 170 -3.48 -3.03 2.81
N ILE A 171 -4.37 -4.03 2.84
CA ILE A 171 -3.98 -5.44 3.06
C ILE A 171 -3.02 -5.91 1.96
N TYR A 172 -3.29 -5.55 0.71
CA TYR A 172 -2.44 -5.92 -0.42
C TYR A 172 -1.09 -5.19 -0.40
N ALA A 173 -1.08 -3.92 0.03
CA ALA A 173 0.10 -3.05 -0.09
C ALA A 173 1.04 -3.06 1.13
N ILE A 174 0.60 -3.54 2.30
CA ILE A 174 1.38 -3.46 3.54
C ILE A 174 2.60 -4.41 3.63
N PRO A 175 2.64 -5.61 3.02
CA PRO A 175 3.73 -6.55 3.24
C PRO A 175 5.14 -6.01 2.96
N PRO A 176 5.41 -5.22 1.90
CA PRO A 176 6.75 -4.69 1.64
C PRO A 176 7.30 -3.83 2.75
N VAL A 177 6.51 -2.90 3.29
CA VAL A 177 6.99 -2.02 4.38
C VAL A 177 7.32 -2.81 5.64
N ILE A 178 6.55 -3.87 5.95
CA ILE A 178 6.84 -4.77 7.08
C ILE A 178 8.16 -5.51 6.85
N ARG A 179 8.31 -6.16 5.69
CA ARG A 179 9.50 -6.96 5.34
C ARG A 179 10.77 -6.11 5.30
N LEU A 180 10.73 -4.98 4.61
CA LEU A 180 11.90 -4.13 4.43
C LEU A 180 12.25 -3.36 5.72
N THR A 181 11.29 -3.11 6.61
CA THR A 181 11.60 -2.61 7.97
C THR A 181 12.31 -3.67 8.80
N ASN A 182 11.82 -4.92 8.80
CA ASN A 182 12.50 -6.02 9.48
C ASN A 182 13.92 -6.23 8.95
N LEU A 183 14.05 -6.33 7.62
CA LEU A 183 15.33 -6.55 6.95
C LEU A 183 16.32 -5.43 7.25
N GLY A 184 15.92 -4.17 7.07
CA GLY A 184 16.80 -3.02 7.27
C GLY A 184 17.33 -2.90 8.69
N ILE A 185 16.53 -3.26 9.70
CA ILE A 185 16.96 -3.25 11.10
C ILE A 185 17.94 -4.41 11.40
N ARG A 186 17.74 -5.58 10.77
CA ARG A 186 18.60 -6.76 10.97
C ARG A 186 19.92 -6.67 10.22
N GLU A 187 19.96 -5.97 9.11
CA GLU A 187 21.15 -5.78 8.28
C GLU A 187 22.06 -4.63 8.74
N VAL A 188 21.71 -3.97 9.85
CA VAL A 188 22.64 -2.99 10.46
C VAL A 188 23.92 -3.69 10.86
N ASP A 189 25.05 -3.07 10.48
CA ASP A 189 26.39 -3.59 10.69
C ASP A 189 26.64 -3.97 12.15
N LYS A 190 27.14 -5.19 12.35
CA LYS A 190 27.38 -5.78 13.68
C LYS A 190 28.43 -5.01 14.46
N GLU A 191 29.47 -4.50 13.82
CA GLU A 191 30.52 -3.69 14.46
C GLU A 191 29.93 -2.41 15.06
N THR A 192 28.99 -1.77 14.33
CA THR A 192 28.27 -0.58 14.83
C THR A 192 27.39 -0.91 16.02
N ILE A 193 26.76 -2.09 16.01
CA ILE A 193 25.93 -2.58 17.12
C ILE A 193 26.81 -2.86 18.34
N GLU A 194 27.91 -3.58 18.20
CA GLU A 194 28.87 -3.91 19.27
C GLU A 194 29.49 -2.65 19.85
N ALA A 195 29.88 -1.69 19.02
CA ALA A 195 30.37 -0.38 19.49
C ALA A 195 29.33 0.32 20.37
N SER A 196 28.04 0.35 19.94
CA SER A 196 26.98 0.97 20.74
C SER A 196 26.78 0.27 22.10
N GLU A 197 26.94 -1.04 22.14
CA GLU A 197 26.86 -1.84 23.38
C GLU A 197 28.06 -1.60 24.30
N ALA A 198 29.26 -1.44 23.74
CA ALA A 198 30.46 -1.09 24.50
C ALA A 198 30.33 0.29 25.17
N PHE A 199 29.62 1.23 24.58
CA PHE A 199 29.26 2.52 25.19
C PHE A 199 28.08 2.45 26.18
N GLY A 200 27.58 1.25 26.50
CA GLY A 200 26.52 1.04 27.49
C GLY A 200 25.11 1.35 26.98
N ALA A 201 24.87 1.35 25.68
CA ALA A 201 23.54 1.59 25.13
C ALA A 201 22.56 0.47 25.49
N THR A 202 21.43 0.82 26.07
CA THR A 202 20.33 -0.12 26.33
C THR A 202 19.73 -0.60 25.01
N LYS A 203 18.99 -1.75 25.02
CA LYS A 203 18.32 -2.31 23.83
C LYS A 203 17.42 -1.28 23.11
N LEU A 204 16.75 -0.41 23.87
CA LEU A 204 15.85 0.61 23.30
C LEU A 204 16.63 1.79 22.73
N GLN A 205 17.70 2.23 23.41
CA GLN A 205 18.59 3.26 22.88
C GLN A 205 19.25 2.80 21.59
N LYS A 206 19.86 1.61 21.58
CA LYS A 206 20.42 1.00 20.37
C LYS A 206 19.45 0.98 19.20
N LEU A 207 18.20 0.54 19.44
CA LEU A 207 17.16 0.52 18.40
C LEU A 207 16.87 1.92 17.85
N ARG A 208 16.63 2.90 18.74
CA ARG A 208 16.20 4.26 18.33
C ARG A 208 17.32 5.12 17.75
N THR A 209 18.53 5.04 18.31
CA THR A 209 19.65 5.92 17.94
C THR A 209 20.57 5.32 16.90
N VAL A 210 20.62 4.00 16.75
CA VAL A 210 21.53 3.31 15.83
C VAL A 210 20.74 2.57 14.74
N GLN A 211 19.95 1.55 15.14
CA GLN A 211 19.35 0.62 14.18
C GLN A 211 18.30 1.29 13.28
N ILE A 212 17.28 1.95 13.85
CA ILE A 212 16.23 2.62 13.04
C ILE A 212 16.85 3.68 12.11
N PRO A 213 17.69 4.58 12.59
CA PRO A 213 18.32 5.55 11.72
C PRO A 213 19.14 4.91 10.59
N LEU A 214 19.89 3.85 10.82
CA LEU A 214 20.66 3.16 9.78
C LEU A 214 19.78 2.35 8.82
N ALA A 215 18.65 1.85 9.29
CA ALA A 215 17.67 1.11 8.50
C ALA A 215 16.79 2.02 7.62
N LEU A 216 16.73 3.34 7.85
CA LEU A 216 15.83 4.25 7.15
C LEU A 216 15.84 4.10 5.61
N PRO A 217 16.98 3.97 4.93
CA PRO A 217 16.98 3.81 3.47
C PRO A 217 16.20 2.57 3.02
N THR A 218 16.39 1.44 3.71
CA THR A 218 15.66 0.19 3.42
C THR A 218 14.18 0.30 3.78
N VAL A 219 13.85 0.98 4.88
CA VAL A 219 12.45 1.29 5.25
C VAL A 219 11.78 2.14 4.18
N PHE A 220 12.46 3.19 3.66
CA PHE A 220 11.92 4.01 2.57
C PHE A 220 11.75 3.23 1.26
N ALA A 221 12.63 2.26 0.97
CA ALA A 221 12.40 1.34 -0.14
C ALA A 221 11.12 0.52 0.06
N GLY A 222 10.84 0.09 1.31
CA GLY A 222 9.59 -0.57 1.68
C GLY A 222 8.36 0.30 1.48
N VAL A 223 8.44 1.55 1.92
CA VAL A 223 7.36 2.55 1.72
C VAL A 223 7.11 2.77 0.22
N ASN A 224 8.17 2.92 -0.56
CA ASN A 224 8.06 3.09 -2.01
C ASN A 224 7.36 1.90 -2.68
N GLN A 225 7.77 0.68 -2.34
CA GLN A 225 7.14 -0.53 -2.86
C GLN A 225 5.68 -0.65 -2.44
N THR A 226 5.34 -0.25 -1.21
CA THR A 226 3.96 -0.15 -0.71
C THR A 226 3.12 0.80 -1.57
N ILE A 227 3.63 1.99 -1.92
CA ILE A 227 2.94 2.93 -2.80
C ILE A 227 2.69 2.32 -4.18
N MET A 228 3.68 1.65 -4.76
CA MET A 228 3.54 0.98 -6.06
C MET A 228 2.48 -0.11 -6.04
N MET A 229 2.45 -0.93 -4.98
CA MET A 229 1.42 -1.96 -4.81
C MET A 229 0.03 -1.36 -4.57
N ALA A 230 -0.07 -0.27 -3.80
CA ALA A 230 -1.32 0.44 -3.61
C ALA A 230 -1.88 0.99 -4.94
N LEU A 231 -1.03 1.58 -5.79
CA LEU A 231 -1.41 2.05 -7.13
C LEU A 231 -1.94 0.91 -8.02
N ALA A 232 -1.29 -0.24 -8.01
CA ALA A 232 -1.75 -1.41 -8.75
C ALA A 232 -3.11 -1.90 -8.25
N MET A 233 -3.32 -1.93 -6.93
CA MET A 233 -4.56 -2.42 -6.34
C MET A 233 -5.75 -1.46 -6.49
N VAL A 234 -5.53 -0.14 -6.62
CA VAL A 234 -6.61 0.85 -6.77
C VAL A 234 -7.50 0.55 -7.98
N VAL A 235 -6.95 0.03 -9.08
CA VAL A 235 -7.74 -0.37 -10.26
C VAL A 235 -8.72 -1.49 -9.90
N ILE A 236 -8.22 -2.50 -9.18
CA ILE A 236 -9.03 -3.64 -8.73
C ILE A 236 -10.05 -3.20 -7.67
N ALA A 237 -9.66 -2.35 -6.72
CA ALA A 237 -10.52 -1.79 -5.70
C ALA A 237 -11.67 -0.94 -6.28
N SER A 238 -11.51 -0.43 -7.50
CA SER A 238 -12.59 0.28 -8.20
C SER A 238 -13.79 -0.62 -8.51
N MET A 239 -13.61 -1.94 -8.57
CA MET A 239 -14.72 -2.91 -8.72
C MET A 239 -15.65 -2.94 -7.49
N ILE A 240 -15.17 -2.50 -6.34
CA ILE A 240 -15.91 -2.51 -5.08
C ILE A 240 -16.27 -1.10 -4.59
N GLY A 241 -16.30 -0.12 -5.49
CA GLY A 241 -16.83 1.22 -5.23
C GLY A 241 -15.79 2.28 -4.89
N VAL A 242 -14.49 2.00 -5.04
CA VAL A 242 -13.43 3.01 -4.93
C VAL A 242 -13.45 3.90 -6.16
N LYS A 243 -13.56 5.22 -5.95
CA LYS A 243 -13.46 6.22 -7.02
C LYS A 243 -11.99 6.51 -7.35
N GLY A 244 -11.75 6.90 -8.60
CA GLY A 244 -10.43 7.29 -9.09
C GLY A 244 -10.17 6.80 -10.51
N LEU A 245 -8.93 6.86 -10.95
CA LEU A 245 -8.47 6.46 -12.30
C LEU A 245 -8.77 4.99 -12.66
N GLY A 246 -9.03 4.13 -11.66
CA GLY A 246 -9.43 2.76 -11.89
C GLY A 246 -10.84 2.60 -12.46
N VAL A 247 -11.78 3.51 -12.14
CA VAL A 247 -13.16 3.44 -12.63
C VAL A 247 -13.25 3.57 -14.16
N PRO A 248 -12.62 4.59 -14.80
CA PRO A 248 -12.56 4.68 -16.27
C PRO A 248 -11.87 3.46 -16.91
N ILE A 249 -10.86 2.88 -16.27
CA ILE A 249 -10.18 1.67 -16.76
C ILE A 249 -11.14 0.49 -16.77
N LEU A 250 -11.89 0.26 -15.68
CA LEU A 250 -12.90 -0.81 -15.63
C LEU A 250 -13.97 -0.61 -16.71
N ARG A 251 -14.44 0.63 -16.90
CA ARG A 251 -15.40 0.96 -17.96
C ARG A 251 -14.81 0.69 -19.34
N ALA A 252 -13.52 1.01 -19.53
CA ALA A 252 -12.81 0.74 -20.77
C ALA A 252 -12.72 -0.76 -21.09
N ILE A 253 -12.45 -1.59 -20.08
CA ILE A 253 -12.41 -3.05 -20.21
C ILE A 253 -13.81 -3.57 -20.60
N SER A 254 -14.86 -3.17 -19.88
CA SER A 254 -16.23 -3.67 -20.09
C SER A 254 -16.79 -3.27 -21.46
N ASN A 255 -16.44 -2.08 -21.98
CA ASN A 255 -16.96 -1.55 -23.23
C ASN A 255 -15.95 -1.58 -24.39
N GLN A 256 -14.76 -2.17 -24.17
CA GLN A 256 -13.68 -2.27 -25.17
C GLN A 256 -13.20 -0.90 -25.71
N TYR A 257 -13.16 0.13 -24.84
CA TYR A 257 -12.69 1.48 -25.18
C TYR A 257 -11.18 1.61 -24.97
N LEU A 258 -10.39 1.28 -26.00
CA LEU A 258 -8.92 1.26 -25.92
C LEU A 258 -8.34 2.61 -25.45
N ALA A 259 -8.75 3.73 -26.08
CA ALA A 259 -8.21 5.05 -25.76
C ALA A 259 -8.47 5.45 -24.30
N LEU A 260 -9.70 5.21 -23.79
CA LEU A 260 -10.06 5.51 -22.41
C LEU A 260 -9.20 4.71 -21.41
N GLY A 261 -9.02 3.41 -21.67
CA GLY A 261 -8.18 2.55 -20.84
C GLY A 261 -6.70 2.96 -20.88
N LEU A 262 -6.18 3.25 -22.08
CA LEU A 262 -4.79 3.63 -22.27
C LEU A 262 -4.45 4.96 -21.56
N PHE A 263 -5.24 6.03 -21.76
CA PHE A 263 -4.97 7.32 -21.13
C PHE A 263 -5.04 7.25 -19.59
N ASN A 264 -6.04 6.58 -19.01
CA ASN A 264 -6.13 6.43 -17.57
C ASN A 264 -5.05 5.50 -17.03
N GLY A 265 -4.67 4.45 -17.75
CA GLY A 265 -3.54 3.60 -17.43
C GLY A 265 -2.21 4.36 -17.40
N LEU A 266 -1.95 5.18 -18.43
CA LEU A 266 -0.76 6.04 -18.48
C LEU A 266 -0.76 7.09 -17.36
N ALA A 267 -1.92 7.60 -16.95
CA ALA A 267 -2.02 8.50 -15.80
C ALA A 267 -1.59 7.80 -14.49
N ILE A 268 -1.99 6.54 -14.28
CA ILE A 268 -1.53 5.75 -13.13
C ILE A 268 -0.02 5.51 -13.20
N VAL A 269 0.51 5.17 -14.37
CA VAL A 269 1.96 5.00 -14.57
C VAL A 269 2.72 6.31 -14.27
N ALA A 270 2.20 7.45 -14.71
CA ALA A 270 2.79 8.75 -14.42
C ALA A 270 2.83 9.03 -12.91
N LEU A 271 1.72 8.77 -12.19
CA LEU A 271 1.69 8.86 -10.73
C LEU A 271 2.71 7.94 -10.08
N ALA A 272 2.78 6.68 -10.54
CA ALA A 272 3.73 5.69 -10.03
C ALA A 272 5.18 6.18 -10.18
N ILE A 273 5.56 6.66 -11.36
CA ILE A 273 6.91 7.19 -11.62
C ILE A 273 7.19 8.41 -10.74
N ILE A 274 6.26 9.31 -10.56
CA ILE A 274 6.44 10.52 -9.74
C ILE A 274 6.70 10.13 -8.28
N PHE A 275 5.84 9.29 -7.70
CA PHE A 275 6.01 8.84 -6.32
C PHE A 275 7.29 8.03 -6.13
N ASP A 276 7.60 7.11 -7.06
CA ASP A 276 8.82 6.32 -7.03
C ASP A 276 10.07 7.20 -7.02
N ARG A 277 10.15 8.16 -7.94
CA ARG A 277 11.33 9.04 -8.03
C ARG A 277 11.51 9.94 -6.81
N ILE A 278 10.41 10.49 -6.28
CA ILE A 278 10.47 11.33 -5.08
C ILE A 278 10.94 10.53 -3.87
N THR A 279 10.38 9.33 -3.65
CA THR A 279 10.71 8.49 -2.50
C THR A 279 12.11 7.89 -2.59
N GLN A 280 12.55 7.44 -3.77
CA GLN A 280 13.91 6.93 -3.98
C GLN A 280 14.96 8.02 -3.75
N GLU A 281 14.74 9.22 -4.30
CA GLU A 281 15.73 10.30 -4.17
C GLU A 281 15.81 10.82 -2.74
N TYR A 282 14.68 10.82 -2.01
CA TYR A 282 14.67 11.11 -0.57
C TYR A 282 15.46 10.05 0.22
N GLY A 283 15.28 8.77 -0.08
CA GLY A 283 16.04 7.68 0.53
C GLY A 283 17.55 7.79 0.28
N ARG A 284 17.96 8.09 -0.97
CA ARG A 284 19.38 8.31 -1.33
C ARG A 284 20.05 9.44 -0.56
N ARG A 285 19.30 10.51 -0.26
CA ARG A 285 19.85 11.64 0.50
C ARG A 285 20.15 11.30 1.93
N ILE A 286 19.26 10.54 2.56
CA ILE A 286 19.50 10.06 3.92
C ILE A 286 20.80 9.27 3.98
N GLN A 287 21.12 8.51 2.92
CA GLN A 287 22.40 7.79 2.82
C GLN A 287 23.59 8.71 2.60
N LYS A 288 23.52 9.71 1.71
CA LYS A 288 24.63 10.61 1.39
C LYS A 288 25.09 11.44 2.59
N HIS A 289 24.18 11.94 3.41
CA HIS A 289 24.52 12.66 4.63
C HIS A 289 25.26 11.81 5.67
N ARG A 290 25.22 10.49 5.56
CA ARG A 290 25.93 9.56 6.45
C ARG A 290 27.26 9.07 5.92
N GLY A 291 27.44 8.99 4.60
CA GLY A 291 28.72 8.66 3.98
C GLY A 291 29.77 9.78 4.05
N GLN A 292 29.37 11.00 4.46
CA GLN A 292 30.28 12.15 4.66
C GLN A 292 30.77 12.27 6.11
N ILE A 293 30.37 11.37 6.99
CA ILE A 293 30.83 11.31 8.40
C ILE A 293 31.89 10.19 8.57
N LYS A 294 32.55 9.80 7.48
CA LYS A 294 33.74 8.93 7.52
C LYS A 294 34.98 9.72 7.33
#